data_07249748b49e89da8ec05e273e929972
#
_entry.id   07249748b49e89da8ec05e273e929972
#
_cell.length_a   1.000
_cell.length_b   1.000
_cell.length_c   1.000
_cell.angle_alpha   90.00
_cell.angle_beta   90.00
_cell.angle_gamma   90.00
#
_symmetry.space_group_name_H-M   'P 1'
#
loop_
_entity.id
_entity.type
_entity.pdbx_description
1 polymer ?
#
loop_
_entity_poly.entity_id
_entity_poly.type
_entity_poly.pdbx_seq_one_letter_code
_entity_poly.pdbx_strand_id
1 'polypeptide(L)' 'MPIPRSALHDVEYWLKRAEEARTFADEMRDPETKSLMLGIAESYERIAKAYEKIADYQKHSRE' A
#
# COMPACT_ATOMS: atom_id res chain seq x y z
N MET A 1 -11.06 -22.55 5.85
CA MET A 1 -11.28 -21.14 6.14
C MET A 1 -9.98 -20.37 6.21
N PRO A 2 -9.85 -19.34 5.43
CA PRO A 2 -8.62 -18.56 5.53
C PRO A 2 -8.52 -17.87 6.89
N ILE A 3 -7.32 -17.83 7.40
CA ILE A 3 -7.06 -17.11 8.63
C ILE A 3 -7.09 -15.62 8.31
N PRO A 4 -7.89 -14.84 9.05
CA PRO A 4 -7.91 -13.40 8.77
C PRO A 4 -6.54 -12.79 9.08
N ARG A 5 -6.04 -12.04 8.14
CA ARG A 5 -4.80 -11.30 8.34
C ARG A 5 -5.07 -10.10 9.22
N SER A 6 -4.09 -9.75 10.01
CA SER A 6 -4.21 -8.50 10.74
C SER A 6 -4.09 -7.35 9.74
N ALA A 7 -4.83 -6.28 9.97
CA ALA A 7 -4.76 -5.12 9.10
C ALA A 7 -3.36 -4.52 9.06
N LEU A 8 -2.62 -4.68 10.14
CA LEU A 8 -1.24 -4.19 10.19
C LEU A 8 -0.35 -4.90 9.19
N HIS A 9 -0.51 -6.21 9.03
CA HIS A 9 0.21 -6.97 8.01
C HIS A 9 -0.12 -6.47 6.61
N ASP A 10 -1.38 -6.14 6.39
CA ASP A 10 -1.80 -5.62 5.10
C ASP A 10 -1.21 -4.25 4.83
N VAL A 11 -1.08 -3.41 5.84
CA VAL A 11 -0.42 -2.11 5.70
C VAL A 11 1.01 -2.31 5.20
N GLU A 12 1.76 -3.21 5.84
CA GLU A 12 3.14 -3.48 5.45
C GLU A 12 3.23 -3.99 4.01
N TYR A 13 2.32 -4.87 3.66
CA TYR A 13 2.30 -5.43 2.31
C TYR A 13 2.12 -4.33 1.27
N TRP A 14 1.15 -3.44 1.48
CA TRP A 14 0.84 -2.42 0.50
C TRP A 14 1.91 -1.32 0.44
N LEU A 15 2.52 -1.01 1.57
CA LEU A 15 3.64 -0.06 1.58
C LEU A 15 4.82 -0.61 0.80
N LYS A 16 5.07 -1.90 0.92
CA LYS A 16 6.14 -2.54 0.17
C LYS A 16 5.86 -2.50 -1.33
N ARG A 17 4.62 -2.75 -1.71
CA ARG A 17 4.24 -2.68 -3.12
C ARG A 17 4.40 -1.27 -3.66
N ALA A 18 4.07 -0.27 -2.84
CA ALA A 18 4.26 1.13 -3.25
C ALA A 18 5.73 1.44 -3.48
N GLU A 19 6.59 0.94 -2.61
CA GLU A 19 8.03 1.13 -2.75
C GLU A 19 8.56 0.50 -4.02
N GLU A 20 8.11 -0.72 -4.31
CA GLU A 20 8.49 -1.41 -5.53
C GLU A 20 8.08 -0.64 -6.78
N ALA A 21 6.87 -0.10 -6.76
CA ALA A 21 6.38 0.69 -7.89
C ALA A 21 7.21 1.95 -8.09
N ARG A 22 7.64 2.59 -7.00
CA ARG A 22 8.50 3.77 -7.09
C ARG A 22 9.87 3.41 -7.67
N THR A 23 10.40 2.28 -7.26
CA THR A 23 11.68 1.82 -7.78
C THR A 23 11.58 1.58 -9.29
N PHE A 24 10.50 0.97 -9.74
CA PHE A 24 10.28 0.79 -11.16
C PHE A 24 10.19 2.12 -11.89
N ALA A 25 9.48 3.09 -11.27
CA ALA A 25 9.35 4.42 -11.87
C ALA A 25 10.70 5.08 -12.05
N ASP A 26 11.58 4.94 -11.07
CA ASP A 26 12.91 5.52 -11.13
C ASP A 26 13.73 4.96 -12.28
N GLU A 27 13.47 3.71 -12.65
CA GLU A 27 14.20 3.04 -13.72
C GLU A 27 13.59 3.29 -15.10
N MET A 28 12.39 3.85 -15.14
CA MET A 28 11.73 4.13 -16.41
C MET A 28 12.33 5.37 -17.06
N ARG A 29 12.61 5.27 -18.35
CA ARG A 29 13.08 6.41 -19.12
C ARG A 29 11.97 7.20 -19.73
N ASP A 30 10.89 6.49 -20.06
CA ASP A 30 9.74 7.12 -20.70
C ASP A 30 8.93 7.90 -19.66
N PRO A 31 8.77 9.23 -19.83
CA PRO A 31 8.06 10.03 -18.82
C PRO A 31 6.62 9.60 -18.60
N GLU A 32 5.96 9.14 -19.66
CA GLU A 32 4.58 8.71 -19.54
C GLU A 32 4.46 7.46 -18.70
N THR A 33 5.30 6.47 -18.99
CA THR A 33 5.31 5.25 -18.20
C THR A 33 5.71 5.52 -16.75
N LYS A 34 6.69 6.40 -16.56
CA LYS A 34 7.12 6.78 -15.23
C LYS A 34 5.95 7.38 -14.44
N SER A 35 5.21 8.27 -15.07
CA SER A 35 4.05 8.90 -14.44
C SER A 35 3.00 7.87 -14.06
N LEU A 36 2.75 6.90 -14.93
CA LEU A 36 1.80 5.83 -14.64
C LEU A 36 2.24 5.01 -13.43
N MET A 37 3.52 4.68 -13.37
CA MET A 37 4.03 3.89 -12.24
C MET A 37 3.96 4.66 -10.94
N LEU A 38 4.21 5.96 -10.96
CA LEU A 38 4.07 6.78 -9.77
C LEU A 38 2.60 6.85 -9.32
N GLY A 39 1.67 6.90 -10.28
CA GLY A 39 0.25 6.84 -9.95
C GLY A 39 -0.13 5.53 -9.28
N ILE A 40 0.44 4.43 -9.76
CA ILE A 40 0.21 3.12 -9.15
C ILE A 40 0.74 3.10 -7.71
N ALA A 41 1.94 3.66 -7.50
CA ALA A 41 2.52 3.73 -6.16
C ALA A 41 1.61 4.51 -5.21
N GLU A 42 1.06 5.63 -5.69
CA GLU A 42 0.13 6.42 -4.87
C GLU A 42 -1.12 5.63 -4.52
N SER A 43 -1.61 4.85 -5.47
CA SER A 43 -2.78 4.00 -5.22
C SER A 43 -2.50 2.98 -4.12
N TYR A 44 -1.32 2.37 -4.17
CA TYR A 44 -0.93 1.42 -3.13
C TYR A 44 -0.83 2.12 -1.76
N GLU A 45 -0.35 3.34 -1.74
CA GLU A 45 -0.27 4.10 -0.48
C GLU A 45 -1.64 4.41 0.09
N ARG A 46 -2.60 4.71 -0.78
CA ARG A 46 -3.97 4.95 -0.33
C ARG A 46 -4.58 3.70 0.27
N ILE A 47 -4.30 2.55 -0.35
CA ILE A 47 -4.77 1.29 0.19
C ILE A 47 -4.14 1.05 1.56
N ALA A 48 -2.84 1.30 1.70
CA ALA A 48 -2.16 1.14 2.97
C ALA A 48 -2.79 2.02 4.05
N LYS A 49 -3.11 3.26 3.71
CA LYS A 49 -3.75 4.16 4.67
C LYS A 49 -5.11 3.68 5.10
N ALA A 50 -5.86 3.09 4.16
CA ALA A 50 -7.17 2.53 4.51
C ALA A 50 -7.01 1.40 5.51
N TYR A 51 -6.01 0.53 5.31
CA TYR A 51 -5.76 -0.54 6.26
C TYR A 51 -5.25 -0.04 7.60
N GLU A 52 -4.51 1.08 7.60
CA GLU A 52 -4.11 1.70 8.87
C GLU A 52 -5.31 2.12 9.69
N LYS A 53 -6.30 2.69 9.03
CA LYS A 53 -7.54 3.08 9.72
C LYS A 53 -8.28 1.88 10.26
N ILE A 54 -8.31 0.80 9.49
CA ILE A 54 -8.94 -0.44 9.95
C ILE A 54 -8.22 -0.98 11.17
N ALA A 55 -6.89 -0.98 11.14
CA ALA A 55 -6.10 -1.47 12.27
C ALA A 55 -6.36 -0.65 13.52
N ASP A 56 -6.42 0.67 13.37
CA ASP A 56 -6.74 1.57 14.48
C ASP A 56 -8.12 1.27 15.05
N TYR A 57 -9.08 1.11 14.17
CA TYR A 57 -10.45 0.82 14.58
C TYR A 57 -10.52 -0.50 15.34
N GLN A 58 -9.85 -1.53 14.83
CA GLN A 58 -9.84 -2.83 15.49
C GLN A 58 -9.20 -2.76 16.87
N LYS A 59 -8.15 -1.95 16.98
CA LYS A 59 -7.47 -1.77 18.26
C LYS A 59 -8.39 -1.13 19.29
N HIS A 60 -9.15 -0.12 18.88
CA HIS A 60 -10.08 0.57 19.76
C HIS A 60 -11.29 -0.26 20.11
N SER A 61 -11.78 -1.04 19.15
CA SER A 61 -13.01 -1.79 19.36
C SER A 61 -12.83 -2.98 20.29
N ARG A 62 -11.58 -3.32 20.64
CA ARG A 62 -11.32 -4.40 21.57
C ARG A 62 -11.56 -4.00 23.02
N GLU A 63 -11.71 -2.76 23.26
CA GLU A 63 -12.03 -2.27 24.57
C GLU A 63 -13.52 -2.15 24.75
#